data_2dc503b3218b265cf5808b137b0aa3fc
#
_entry.id   2dc503b3218b265cf5808b137b0aa3fc
#
_cell.length_a   1.000
_cell.length_b   1.000
_cell.length_c   1.000
_cell.angle_alpha   90.00
_cell.angle_beta   90.00
_cell.angle_gamma   90.00
#
_symmetry.space_group_name_H-M   'P 1'
#
loop_
_entity.id
_entity.type
_entity.pdbx_description
1 polymer ?
#
loop_
_entity_poly.entity_id
_entity_poly.type
_entity_poly.pdbx_seq_one_letter_code
_entity_poly.pdbx_strand_id
1 'polypeptide(L)'
;YSQFIKTDITELSSIEAAEATKLLENIFRDVNIALVNELAKIYPKFGLNIFEIINAARSKPFAFMPHYPGAGVGGECIPVDTWYLISQAEKLGIDSRIMKTAREINDSMPAHMIALLENELRKHDKKLSTAKISILGLCYKKNVPDVRLSPTFTIIEQLKEKKANFLVCDP
;
A
#
# COMPACT_ATOMS: atom_id res chain seq x y z
N TYR A 1 18.28 -0.73 -29.15
CA TYR A 1 17.94 -1.38 -27.88
C TYR A 1 17.98 -2.91 -27.99
N SER A 2 17.52 -3.52 -29.08
CA SER A 2 17.51 -4.97 -29.30
C SER A 2 18.86 -5.65 -29.15
N GLN A 3 19.98 -4.93 -29.31
CA GLN A 3 21.33 -5.43 -29.07
C GLN A 3 21.64 -5.69 -27.57
N PHE A 4 20.97 -5.01 -26.68
CA PHE A 4 21.20 -5.05 -25.21
C PHE A 4 20.07 -5.70 -24.44
N ILE A 5 18.83 -5.59 -24.94
CA ILE A 5 17.63 -6.15 -24.31
C ILE A 5 17.36 -7.53 -24.88
N LYS A 6 17.40 -8.56 -24.03
CA LYS A 6 17.21 -9.97 -24.41
C LYS A 6 15.75 -10.43 -24.40
N THR A 7 14.81 -9.54 -24.10
CA THR A 7 13.38 -9.80 -24.11
C THR A 7 12.73 -9.10 -25.29
N ASP A 8 11.50 -9.50 -25.62
CA ASP A 8 10.73 -8.85 -26.67
C ASP A 8 10.51 -7.37 -26.34
N ILE A 9 10.69 -6.53 -27.36
CA ILE A 9 10.44 -5.09 -27.28
C ILE A 9 9.07 -4.85 -27.92
N THR A 10 8.15 -4.29 -27.14
CA THR A 10 6.84 -3.86 -27.64
C THR A 10 6.94 -2.42 -28.09
N GLU A 11 6.75 -2.19 -29.38
CA GLU A 11 6.65 -0.85 -29.94
C GLU A 11 5.24 -0.29 -29.74
N LEU A 12 5.16 0.96 -29.29
CA LEU A 12 3.91 1.67 -29.09
C LEU A 12 3.77 2.82 -30.09
N SER A 13 2.53 3.29 -30.27
CA SER A 13 2.22 4.33 -31.27
C SER A 13 2.84 5.70 -30.95
N SER A 14 3.16 5.97 -29.68
CA SER A 14 3.78 7.23 -29.25
C SER A 14 4.52 7.10 -27.93
N ILE A 15 5.30 8.12 -27.57
CA ILE A 15 5.98 8.22 -26.28
C ILE A 15 4.95 8.33 -25.15
N GLU A 16 3.90 9.09 -25.35
CA GLU A 16 2.82 9.28 -24.39
C GLU A 16 2.11 7.94 -24.08
N ALA A 17 1.94 7.07 -25.08
CA ALA A 17 1.40 5.74 -24.87
C ALA A 17 2.32 4.87 -24.01
N ALA A 18 3.64 5.00 -24.17
CA ALA A 18 4.62 4.29 -23.35
C ALA A 18 4.60 4.79 -21.88
N GLU A 19 4.53 6.10 -21.68
CA GLU A 19 4.40 6.71 -20.35
C GLU A 19 3.08 6.30 -19.70
N ALA A 20 1.97 6.35 -20.43
CA ALA A 20 0.66 5.92 -19.94
C ALA A 20 0.62 4.44 -19.55
N THR A 21 1.37 3.59 -20.24
CA THR A 21 1.51 2.17 -19.88
C THR A 21 2.13 2.04 -18.49
N LYS A 22 3.17 2.81 -18.20
CA LYS A 22 3.82 2.81 -16.90
C LYS A 22 2.90 3.31 -15.79
N LEU A 23 2.15 4.39 -16.05
CA LEU A 23 1.13 4.89 -15.13
C LEU A 23 0.06 3.83 -14.84
N LEU A 24 -0.43 3.15 -15.88
CA LEU A 24 -1.43 2.09 -15.74
C LEU A 24 -0.95 0.95 -14.83
N GLU A 25 0.30 0.49 -14.97
CA GLU A 25 0.88 -0.56 -14.11
C GLU A 25 0.89 -0.15 -12.63
N ASN A 26 1.25 1.09 -12.34
CA ASN A 26 1.32 1.60 -10.97
C ASN A 26 -0.09 1.80 -10.38
N ILE A 27 -1.03 2.36 -11.16
CA ILE A 27 -2.42 2.54 -10.75
C ILE A 27 -3.11 1.19 -10.53
N PHE A 28 -2.90 0.22 -11.43
CA PHE A 28 -3.41 -1.14 -11.25
C PHE A 28 -2.98 -1.73 -9.91
N ARG A 29 -1.71 -1.57 -9.56
CA ARG A 29 -1.17 -2.03 -8.28
C ARG A 29 -1.80 -1.30 -7.10
N ASP A 30 -1.90 0.02 -7.18
CA ASP A 30 -2.48 0.86 -6.12
C ASP A 30 -3.94 0.49 -5.82
N VAL A 31 -4.75 0.34 -6.86
CA VAL A 31 -6.18 -0.04 -6.76
C VAL A 31 -6.34 -1.45 -6.17
N ASN A 32 -5.52 -2.41 -6.62
CA ASN A 32 -5.62 -3.79 -6.11
C ASN A 32 -5.13 -3.91 -4.66
N ILE A 33 -4.12 -3.12 -4.26
CA ILE A 33 -3.70 -3.04 -2.85
C ILE A 33 -4.81 -2.40 -2.01
N ALA A 34 -5.47 -1.34 -2.50
CA ALA A 34 -6.59 -0.74 -1.79
C ALA A 34 -7.73 -1.73 -1.57
N LEU A 35 -8.08 -2.52 -2.59
CA LEU A 35 -9.09 -3.57 -2.47
C LEU A 35 -8.75 -4.56 -1.35
N VAL A 36 -7.54 -5.11 -1.32
CA VAL A 36 -7.17 -6.08 -0.27
C VAL A 36 -7.00 -5.43 1.09
N ASN A 37 -6.62 -4.15 1.17
CA ASN A 37 -6.60 -3.37 2.41
C ASN A 37 -8.01 -3.16 2.97
N GLU A 38 -8.99 -2.87 2.13
CA GLU A 38 -10.39 -2.77 2.54
C GLU A 38 -10.92 -4.12 3.03
N LEU A 39 -10.68 -5.20 2.27
CA LEU A 39 -11.06 -6.56 2.65
C LEU A 39 -10.40 -7.00 3.97
N ALA A 40 -9.18 -6.55 4.26
CA ALA A 40 -8.52 -6.79 5.54
C ALA A 40 -9.22 -6.13 6.74
N LYS A 41 -10.01 -5.08 6.51
CA LYS A 41 -10.87 -4.47 7.55
C LYS A 41 -12.20 -5.22 7.71
N ILE A 42 -12.69 -5.82 6.63
CA ILE A 42 -14.01 -6.48 6.55
C ILE A 42 -13.95 -7.93 7.06
N TYR A 43 -13.07 -8.76 6.51
CA TYR A 43 -13.07 -10.21 6.76
C TYR A 43 -12.87 -10.60 8.22
N PRO A 44 -12.04 -9.92 9.03
CA PRO A 44 -11.95 -10.24 10.46
C PRO A 44 -13.26 -10.06 11.23
N LYS A 45 -14.20 -9.22 10.74
CA LYS A 45 -15.54 -9.08 11.33
C LYS A 45 -16.41 -10.33 11.14
N PHE A 46 -16.09 -11.14 10.15
CA PHE A 46 -16.70 -12.44 9.89
C PHE A 46 -15.89 -13.62 10.46
N GLY A 47 -14.82 -13.34 11.21
CA GLY A 47 -13.91 -14.38 11.72
C GLY A 47 -13.03 -15.01 10.64
N LEU A 48 -12.85 -14.35 9.48
CA LEU A 48 -12.11 -14.88 8.33
C LEU A 48 -10.71 -14.28 8.26
N ASN A 49 -9.73 -15.08 7.82
CA ASN A 49 -8.35 -14.65 7.59
C ASN A 49 -8.15 -14.26 6.13
N ILE A 50 -7.88 -12.98 5.89
CA ILE A 50 -7.64 -12.44 4.53
C ILE A 50 -6.46 -13.13 3.81
N PHE A 51 -5.39 -13.48 4.51
CA PHE A 51 -4.22 -14.13 3.92
C PHE A 51 -4.55 -15.56 3.43
N GLU A 52 -5.35 -16.29 4.18
CA GLU A 52 -5.84 -17.62 3.77
C GLU A 52 -6.68 -17.51 2.49
N ILE A 53 -7.59 -16.54 2.45
CA ILE A 53 -8.46 -16.31 1.30
C ILE A 53 -7.66 -15.92 0.05
N ILE A 54 -6.69 -15.00 0.18
CA ILE A 54 -5.82 -14.60 -0.94
C ILE A 54 -5.01 -15.78 -1.44
N ASN A 55 -4.44 -16.60 -0.53
CA ASN A 55 -3.66 -17.77 -0.91
C ASN A 55 -4.51 -18.84 -1.61
N ALA A 56 -5.76 -19.04 -1.17
CA ALA A 56 -6.70 -19.92 -1.84
C ALA A 56 -7.06 -19.38 -3.25
N ALA A 57 -7.37 -18.09 -3.37
CA ALA A 57 -7.66 -17.46 -4.66
C ALA A 57 -6.47 -17.51 -5.63
N ARG A 58 -5.24 -17.38 -5.11
CA ARG A 58 -3.98 -17.50 -5.88
C ARG A 58 -3.81 -18.86 -6.54
N SER A 59 -4.40 -19.93 -5.98
CA SER A 59 -4.32 -21.27 -6.58
C SER A 59 -5.00 -21.36 -7.95
N LYS A 60 -5.87 -20.40 -8.28
CA LYS A 60 -6.51 -20.31 -9.59
C LYS A 60 -5.47 -19.89 -10.65
N PRO A 61 -5.32 -20.64 -11.76
CA PRO A 61 -4.25 -20.40 -12.73
C PRO A 61 -4.45 -19.17 -13.63
N PHE A 62 -5.59 -18.47 -13.53
CA PHE A 62 -5.95 -17.32 -14.37
C PHE A 62 -6.86 -16.33 -13.63
N ALA A 63 -6.93 -15.10 -14.14
CA ALA A 63 -7.84 -14.03 -13.72
C ALA A 63 -7.67 -13.55 -12.27
N PHE A 64 -6.64 -13.99 -11.53
CA PHE A 64 -6.34 -13.48 -10.20
C PHE A 64 -4.84 -13.25 -10.03
N MET A 65 -4.48 -11.99 -9.81
CA MET A 65 -3.12 -11.60 -9.42
C MET A 65 -3.12 -11.25 -7.93
N PRO A 66 -2.40 -12.01 -7.08
CA PRO A 66 -2.45 -11.80 -5.65
C PRO A 66 -1.79 -10.49 -5.24
N HIS A 67 -2.50 -9.70 -4.46
CA HIS A 67 -2.01 -8.57 -3.70
C HIS A 67 -2.28 -8.84 -2.21
N TYR A 68 -1.45 -8.32 -1.33
CA TYR A 68 -1.57 -8.54 0.10
C TYR A 68 -1.78 -7.22 0.83
N PRO A 69 -2.60 -7.20 1.89
CA PRO A 69 -2.80 -6.01 2.69
C PRO A 69 -1.54 -5.63 3.46
N GLY A 70 -1.40 -4.34 3.72
CA GLY A 70 -0.27 -3.80 4.45
C GLY A 70 -0.60 -2.50 5.19
N ALA A 71 0.42 -1.87 5.71
CA ALA A 71 0.30 -0.62 6.47
C ALA A 71 0.07 0.64 5.61
N GLY A 72 -0.19 0.47 4.34
CA GLY A 72 -0.34 1.52 3.34
C GLY A 72 0.54 1.26 2.11
N VAL A 73 0.55 2.20 1.19
CA VAL A 73 1.35 2.16 -0.04
C VAL A 73 2.36 3.30 -0.03
N GLY A 74 3.63 2.95 -0.14
CA GLY A 74 4.74 3.90 -0.15
C GLY A 74 5.59 3.82 -1.42
N GLY A 75 6.74 4.47 -1.37
CA GLY A 75 7.65 4.63 -2.50
C GLY A 75 7.24 5.78 -3.41
N GLU A 76 8.18 6.24 -4.24
CA GLU A 76 7.95 7.42 -5.09
C GLU A 76 6.95 7.20 -6.22
N CYS A 77 6.83 5.95 -6.73
CA CYS A 77 6.09 5.74 -7.96
C CYS A 77 4.58 5.57 -7.72
N ILE A 78 4.17 4.57 -6.91
CA ILE A 78 2.76 4.18 -6.85
C ILE A 78 1.85 5.32 -6.36
N PRO A 79 2.10 5.96 -5.19
CA PRO A 79 1.22 7.02 -4.72
C PRO A 79 1.32 8.28 -5.58
N VAL A 80 2.51 8.64 -6.04
CA VAL A 80 2.75 9.88 -6.80
C VAL A 80 2.14 9.80 -8.19
N ASP A 81 2.36 8.72 -8.92
CA ASP A 81 1.84 8.53 -10.29
C ASP A 81 0.31 8.52 -10.31
N THR A 82 -0.32 7.88 -9.30
CA THR A 82 -1.78 7.88 -9.16
C THR A 82 -2.30 9.30 -8.97
N TRP A 83 -1.71 10.10 -8.06
CA TRP A 83 -2.11 11.50 -7.86
C TRP A 83 -1.83 12.38 -9.07
N TYR A 84 -0.73 12.13 -9.79
CA TYR A 84 -0.43 12.84 -11.02
C TYR A 84 -1.56 12.67 -12.05
N LEU A 85 -1.99 11.43 -12.32
CA LEU A 85 -3.07 11.18 -13.28
C LEU A 85 -4.42 11.71 -12.80
N ILE A 86 -4.73 11.62 -11.49
CA ILE A 86 -5.92 12.23 -10.90
C ILE A 86 -5.95 13.73 -11.21
N SER A 87 -4.85 14.44 -10.94
CA SER A 87 -4.73 15.88 -11.19
C SER A 87 -4.91 16.25 -12.66
N GLN A 88 -4.38 15.43 -13.59
CA GLN A 88 -4.58 15.69 -15.02
C GLN A 88 -6.04 15.42 -15.46
N ALA A 89 -6.67 14.38 -14.94
CA ALA A 89 -8.08 14.09 -15.20
C ALA A 89 -9.01 15.22 -14.71
N GLU A 90 -8.74 15.77 -13.54
CA GLU A 90 -9.49 16.89 -12.97
C GLU A 90 -9.41 18.16 -13.84
N LYS A 91 -8.25 18.47 -14.41
CA LYS A 91 -8.09 19.60 -15.35
C LYS A 91 -8.94 19.42 -16.62
N LEU A 92 -9.26 18.18 -16.97
CA LEU A 92 -10.14 17.84 -18.09
C LEU A 92 -11.61 17.67 -17.67
N GLY A 93 -11.96 17.95 -16.41
CA GLY A 93 -13.32 17.80 -15.88
C GLY A 93 -13.75 16.33 -15.67
N ILE A 94 -12.80 15.40 -15.62
CA ILE A 94 -13.06 13.98 -15.42
C ILE A 94 -12.88 13.61 -13.94
N ASP A 95 -13.91 13.03 -13.32
CA ASP A 95 -13.85 12.54 -11.94
C ASP A 95 -13.29 11.10 -11.89
N SER A 96 -12.07 10.96 -11.42
CA SER A 96 -11.36 9.68 -11.33
C SER A 96 -11.62 8.95 -9.99
N ARG A 97 -12.89 8.60 -9.72
CA ARG A 97 -13.36 8.08 -8.42
C ARG A 97 -12.61 6.85 -7.92
N ILE A 98 -12.37 5.84 -8.77
CA ILE A 98 -11.69 4.61 -8.37
C ILE A 98 -10.28 4.91 -7.83
N MET A 99 -9.51 5.74 -8.54
CA MET A 99 -8.16 6.11 -8.13
C MET A 99 -8.15 6.91 -6.83
N LYS A 100 -9.05 7.90 -6.69
CA LYS A 100 -9.21 8.69 -5.46
C LYS A 100 -9.55 7.80 -4.27
N THR A 101 -10.56 6.95 -4.40
CA THR A 101 -10.97 6.03 -3.34
C THR A 101 -9.86 5.05 -2.97
N ALA A 102 -9.12 4.53 -3.95
CA ALA A 102 -7.98 3.67 -3.69
C ALA A 102 -6.90 4.38 -2.86
N ARG A 103 -6.57 5.63 -3.21
CA ARG A 103 -5.63 6.44 -2.42
C ARG A 103 -6.14 6.67 -1.00
N GLU A 104 -7.39 7.07 -0.82
CA GLU A 104 -8.00 7.27 0.50
C GLU A 104 -7.92 6.01 1.38
N ILE A 105 -8.22 4.83 0.81
CA ILE A 105 -8.13 3.56 1.51
C ILE A 105 -6.67 3.29 1.92
N ASN A 106 -5.73 3.38 0.97
CA ASN A 106 -4.32 3.09 1.22
C ASN A 106 -3.71 4.07 2.23
N ASP A 107 -4.05 5.35 2.15
CA ASP A 107 -3.57 6.39 3.06
C ASP A 107 -4.19 6.28 4.47
N SER A 108 -5.33 5.60 4.61
CA SER A 108 -5.96 5.31 5.90
C SER A 108 -5.33 4.14 6.66
N MET A 109 -4.50 3.33 5.99
CA MET A 109 -3.97 2.09 6.60
C MET A 109 -3.02 2.30 7.78
N PRO A 110 -2.15 3.33 7.83
CA PRO A 110 -1.35 3.60 9.02
C PRO A 110 -2.19 3.77 10.27
N ALA A 111 -3.29 4.55 10.19
CA ALA A 111 -4.21 4.75 11.31
C ALA A 111 -4.93 3.44 11.69
N HIS A 112 -5.28 2.62 10.71
CA HIS A 112 -5.84 1.30 10.96
C HIS A 112 -4.87 0.39 11.72
N MET A 113 -3.59 0.41 11.38
CA MET A 113 -2.55 -0.36 12.09
C MET A 113 -2.44 0.07 13.55
N ILE A 114 -2.47 1.37 13.83
CA ILE A 114 -2.49 1.87 15.22
C ILE A 114 -3.74 1.41 15.97
N ALA A 115 -4.90 1.47 15.33
CA ALA A 115 -6.15 0.98 15.94
C ALA A 115 -6.11 -0.53 16.25
N LEU A 116 -5.52 -1.34 15.38
CA LEU A 116 -5.30 -2.77 15.62
C LEU A 116 -4.37 -3.00 16.82
N LEU A 117 -3.27 -2.25 16.88
CA LEU A 117 -2.33 -2.32 18.00
C LEU A 117 -3.00 -1.95 19.32
N GLU A 118 -3.76 -0.86 19.36
CA GLU A 118 -4.49 -0.44 20.55
C GLU A 118 -5.54 -1.48 20.99
N ASN A 119 -6.23 -2.08 20.04
CA ASN A 119 -7.19 -3.14 20.32
C ASN A 119 -6.52 -4.38 20.91
N GLU A 120 -5.36 -4.76 20.38
CA GLU A 120 -4.61 -5.92 20.87
C GLU A 120 -4.04 -5.66 22.27
N LEU A 121 -3.45 -4.50 22.50
CA LEU A 121 -2.97 -4.11 23.83
C LEU A 121 -4.08 -4.12 24.88
N ARG A 122 -5.29 -3.69 24.52
CA ARG A 122 -6.46 -3.69 25.43
C ARG A 122 -6.86 -5.10 25.89
N LYS A 123 -6.72 -6.11 25.06
CA LYS A 123 -6.99 -7.51 25.43
C LYS A 123 -6.04 -8.02 26.53
N HIS A 124 -4.90 -7.35 26.70
CA HIS A 124 -3.89 -7.67 27.69
C HIS A 124 -3.80 -6.62 28.81
N ASP A 125 -4.83 -5.81 29.00
CA ASP A 125 -4.90 -4.72 29.98
C ASP A 125 -3.74 -3.72 29.89
N LYS A 126 -3.19 -3.53 28.67
CA LYS A 126 -2.10 -2.61 28.39
C LYS A 126 -2.58 -1.37 27.63
N LYS A 127 -1.93 -0.25 27.87
CA LYS A 127 -2.15 1.00 27.13
C LYS A 127 -0.97 1.28 26.21
N LEU A 128 -1.24 1.95 25.11
CA LEU A 128 -0.20 2.31 24.13
C LEU A 128 0.94 3.14 24.77
N SER A 129 0.60 4.06 25.68
CA SER A 129 1.56 4.93 26.38
C SER A 129 2.49 4.20 27.37
N THR A 130 2.13 2.99 27.80
CA THR A 130 2.93 2.19 28.75
C THR A 130 3.57 0.95 28.15
N ALA A 131 3.14 0.56 26.94
CA ALA A 131 3.71 -0.56 26.22
C ALA A 131 5.06 -0.19 25.60
N LYS A 132 5.96 -1.17 25.50
CA LYS A 132 7.17 -1.06 24.68
C LYS A 132 6.85 -1.62 23.30
N ILE A 133 6.98 -0.79 22.27
CA ILE A 133 6.64 -1.13 20.89
C ILE A 133 7.92 -1.19 20.08
N SER A 134 8.09 -2.21 19.25
CA SER A 134 9.17 -2.29 18.28
C SER A 134 8.59 -2.24 16.88
N ILE A 135 9.08 -1.29 16.07
CA ILE A 135 8.78 -1.19 14.65
C ILE A 135 9.94 -1.86 13.93
N LEU A 136 9.63 -2.93 13.18
CA LEU A 136 10.62 -3.68 12.41
C LEU A 136 10.43 -3.36 10.92
N GLY A 137 11.41 -2.68 10.34
CA GLY A 137 11.37 -2.18 8.97
C GLY A 137 10.90 -0.73 8.89
N LEU A 138 11.69 0.10 8.24
CA LEU A 138 11.40 1.51 7.95
C LEU A 138 11.10 1.70 6.47
N CYS A 139 11.79 0.94 5.60
CA CYS A 139 11.63 1.01 4.17
C CYS A 139 10.31 0.37 3.72
N TYR A 140 9.72 0.89 2.64
CA TYR A 140 8.51 0.31 2.07
C TYR A 140 8.78 -1.01 1.34
N LYS A 141 9.90 -1.08 0.61
CA LYS A 141 10.26 -2.27 -0.18
C LYS A 141 11.34 -3.08 0.53
N LYS A 142 11.12 -4.40 0.59
CA LYS A 142 12.13 -5.35 1.09
C LYS A 142 13.42 -5.25 0.27
N ASN A 143 14.57 -5.22 0.96
CA ASN A 143 15.91 -5.18 0.36
C ASN A 143 16.19 -3.96 -0.54
N VAL A 144 15.50 -2.86 -0.32
CA VAL A 144 15.72 -1.58 -1.01
C VAL A 144 15.86 -0.51 0.05
N PRO A 145 17.04 0.13 0.21
CA PRO A 145 17.28 1.16 1.23
C PRO A 145 16.67 2.50 0.79
N ASP A 146 15.36 2.52 0.60
CA ASP A 146 14.61 3.70 0.21
C ASP A 146 13.43 3.91 1.14
N VAL A 147 13.54 4.93 1.97
CA VAL A 147 12.54 5.30 2.99
C VAL A 147 11.51 6.30 2.50
N ARG A 148 11.63 6.79 1.24
CA ARG A 148 10.78 7.85 0.72
C ARG A 148 9.32 7.42 0.69
N LEU A 149 8.46 8.29 1.23
CA LEU A 149 7.01 8.07 1.33
C LEU A 149 6.63 6.73 1.99
N SER A 150 7.49 6.20 2.86
CA SER A 150 7.14 4.98 3.59
C SER A 150 5.98 5.24 4.56
N PRO A 151 4.92 4.42 4.57
CA PRO A 151 3.82 4.53 5.53
C PRO A 151 4.26 4.41 6.99
N THR A 152 5.45 3.84 7.24
CA THR A 152 6.04 3.71 8.57
C THR A 152 6.26 5.08 9.23
N PHE A 153 6.57 6.13 8.45
CA PHE A 153 6.70 7.48 9.02
C PHE A 153 5.38 7.99 9.59
N THR A 154 4.28 7.80 8.87
CA THR A 154 2.94 8.18 9.38
C THR A 154 2.57 7.39 10.65
N ILE A 155 2.95 6.11 10.73
CA ILE A 155 2.79 5.31 11.96
C ILE A 155 3.62 5.90 13.10
N ILE A 156 4.88 6.25 12.84
CA ILE A 156 5.79 6.86 13.83
C ILE A 156 5.23 8.19 14.34
N GLU A 157 4.72 9.05 13.45
CA GLU A 157 4.12 10.33 13.82
C GLU A 157 2.91 10.11 14.74
N GLN A 158 2.00 9.22 14.38
CA GLN A 158 0.83 8.88 15.19
C GLN A 158 1.21 8.29 16.56
N LEU A 159 2.26 7.45 16.62
CA LEU A 159 2.77 6.93 17.88
C LEU A 159 3.35 8.03 18.77
N LYS A 160 4.06 9.00 18.19
CA LYS A 160 4.58 10.17 18.91
C LYS A 160 3.44 11.02 19.47
N GLU A 161 2.42 11.33 18.67
CA GLU A 161 1.24 12.08 19.11
C GLU A 161 0.54 11.39 20.29
N LYS A 162 0.47 10.07 20.27
CA LYS A 162 -0.10 9.24 21.35
C LYS A 162 0.86 9.01 22.53
N LYS A 163 2.05 9.64 22.52
CA LYS A 163 3.09 9.50 23.56
C LYS A 163 3.47 8.04 23.82
N ALA A 164 3.51 7.22 22.78
CA ALA A 164 3.92 5.83 22.88
C ALA A 164 5.43 5.71 23.06
N ASN A 165 5.86 4.66 23.77
CA ASN A 165 7.29 4.31 23.89
C ASN A 165 7.63 3.28 22.80
N PHE A 166 8.43 3.68 21.80
CA PHE A 166 8.76 2.80 20.67
C PHE A 166 10.23 2.90 20.26
N LEU A 167 10.68 1.82 19.64
CA LEU A 167 11.98 1.71 18.96
C LEU A 167 11.73 1.37 17.49
N VAL A 168 12.60 1.86 16.62
CA VAL A 168 12.60 1.53 15.20
C VAL A 168 13.89 0.78 14.89
N CYS A 169 13.76 -0.33 14.17
CA CYS A 169 14.89 -1.13 13.69
C CYS A 169 14.68 -1.45 12.21
N ASP A 170 15.64 -1.05 11.38
CA ASP A 170 15.72 -1.42 9.96
C ASP A 170 17.14 -1.97 9.74
N PRO A 171 17.31 -3.28 9.45
CA PRO A 171 18.62 -3.93 9.33
C PRO A 171 19.36 -3.53 8.06
#